data_cb44c157774420f84a752f15d3c6b26b
#
_entry.id   cb44c157774420f84a752f15d3c6b26b
#
_cell.length_a   1.000
_cell.length_b   1.000
_cell.length_c   1.000
_cell.angle_alpha   90.00
_cell.angle_beta   90.00
_cell.angle_gamma   90.00
#
_symmetry.space_group_name_H-M   'P 1'
#
loop_
_entity.id
_entity.type
_entity.pdbx_description
1 polymer ?
#
loop_
_entity_poly.entity_id
_entity_poly.type
_entity_poly.pdbx_seq_one_letter_code
_entity_poly.pdbx_strand_id
1 'polypeptide(L)'
;MTAQGSGDDGSQHAEQVLEEVRKSIAPEDGVLNAARVRRDLVKTLAMKFRGTARCFNSGSVAHATANNPVSDADCGAVLDRRHHGDLGPDGAGLGPVAIVNELVEAITPEIKAKYPNATVTTTKRAILVQFGEPIDDEDPSVDLIVGLTRKEDDALWIPHLDANRWDPSHPEKHTALLTADPANLRVHRARVLRLAKAAVCNDGDERVMCPFNVEALALEHLVTVRSALAESLEILFAGAAASIKEALTPDPAGVSKPIKLPEGVTRDAASRRLAFFAACVTEARAASTRADALAALVKIYAPQLPSVPRGAKSKIADELRRNERGAATIGAFGGAAATLKPTRSFGSDI
;
A
#
# COMPACT_ATOMS: atom_id res chain seq x y z
N MET A 1 6.67 -16.61 -47.19
CA MET A 1 7.41 -16.86 -45.94
C MET A 1 7.19 -15.65 -45.07
N THR A 2 6.29 -15.76 -44.14
CA THR A 2 5.78 -14.68 -43.29
C THR A 2 6.61 -14.65 -41.99
N ALA A 3 7.22 -13.50 -41.74
CA ALA A 3 7.90 -13.21 -40.49
C ALA A 3 6.85 -13.04 -39.36
N GLN A 4 6.45 -14.13 -38.71
CA GLN A 4 5.71 -14.16 -37.45
C GLN A 4 6.64 -14.79 -36.39
N GLY A 5 7.44 -14.03 -35.70
CA GLY A 5 8.34 -14.61 -34.70
C GLY A 5 8.99 -13.66 -33.70
N SER A 6 8.87 -12.33 -33.86
CA SER A 6 9.68 -11.41 -33.03
C SER A 6 8.94 -10.73 -31.86
N GLY A 7 7.63 -10.90 -31.74
CA GLY A 7 6.85 -10.25 -30.68
C GLY A 7 6.70 -11.07 -29.39
N ASP A 8 6.92 -12.38 -29.46
CA ASP A 8 6.69 -13.31 -28.34
C ASP A 8 7.94 -13.47 -27.44
N ASP A 9 9.13 -13.41 -28.02
CA ASP A 9 10.40 -13.59 -27.31
C ASP A 9 10.71 -12.44 -26.34
N GLY A 10 10.47 -11.20 -26.71
CA GLY A 10 10.75 -10.03 -25.87
C GLY A 10 9.87 -9.98 -24.63
N SER A 11 8.59 -10.31 -24.79
CA SER A 11 7.65 -10.45 -23.67
C SER A 11 8.11 -11.52 -22.69
N GLN A 12 8.65 -12.65 -23.17
CA GLN A 12 9.14 -13.74 -22.34
C GLN A 12 10.36 -13.33 -21.50
N HIS A 13 11.28 -12.54 -22.03
CA HIS A 13 12.43 -12.03 -21.26
C HIS A 13 12.02 -11.09 -20.14
N ALA A 14 11.07 -10.19 -20.39
CA ALA A 14 10.50 -9.32 -19.36
C ALA A 14 9.82 -10.13 -18.23
N GLU A 15 9.03 -11.14 -18.58
CA GLU A 15 8.36 -12.03 -17.61
C GLU A 15 9.37 -12.77 -16.72
N GLN A 16 10.48 -13.26 -17.27
CA GLN A 16 11.53 -13.92 -16.49
C GLN A 16 12.13 -12.99 -15.44
N VAL A 17 12.43 -11.74 -15.81
CA VAL A 17 13.00 -10.75 -14.87
C VAL A 17 11.95 -10.35 -13.82
N LEU A 18 10.70 -10.12 -14.22
CA LEU A 18 9.63 -9.79 -13.28
C LEU A 18 9.32 -10.94 -12.32
N GLU A 19 9.48 -12.19 -12.74
CA GLU A 19 9.34 -13.33 -11.85
C GLU A 19 10.45 -13.39 -10.78
N GLU A 20 11.69 -12.99 -11.10
CA GLU A 20 12.77 -12.82 -10.12
C GLU A 20 12.44 -11.71 -9.11
N VAL A 21 11.95 -10.56 -9.58
CA VAL A 21 11.45 -9.49 -8.72
C VAL A 21 10.32 -10.01 -7.81
N ARG A 22 9.35 -10.72 -8.38
CA ARG A 22 8.20 -11.26 -7.65
C ARG A 22 8.63 -12.22 -6.53
N LYS A 23 9.63 -13.06 -6.78
CA LYS A 23 10.21 -13.94 -5.76
C LYS A 23 10.92 -13.15 -4.67
N SER A 24 11.67 -12.13 -5.02
CA SER A 24 12.39 -11.28 -4.07
C SER A 24 11.47 -10.47 -3.15
N ILE A 25 10.29 -10.07 -3.64
CA ILE A 25 9.30 -9.34 -2.82
C ILE A 25 8.27 -10.25 -2.15
N ALA A 26 8.40 -11.57 -2.27
CA ALA A 26 7.47 -12.48 -1.63
C ALA A 26 7.63 -12.42 -0.11
N PRO A 27 6.54 -12.23 0.67
CA PRO A 27 6.63 -12.36 2.11
C PRO A 27 7.05 -13.77 2.50
N GLU A 28 7.83 -13.88 3.56
CA GLU A 28 8.11 -15.16 4.19
C GLU A 28 6.83 -15.70 4.86
N ASP A 29 6.53 -16.98 4.64
CA ASP A 29 5.30 -17.60 5.13
C ASP A 29 5.16 -17.53 6.66
N GLY A 30 6.28 -17.67 7.39
CA GLY A 30 6.33 -17.57 8.85
C GLY A 30 5.92 -16.18 9.34
N VAL A 31 6.50 -15.13 8.74
CA VAL A 31 6.22 -13.72 9.06
C VAL A 31 4.79 -13.35 8.70
N LEU A 32 4.33 -13.75 7.51
CA LEU A 32 2.95 -13.49 7.08
C LEU A 32 1.91 -14.17 7.98
N ASN A 33 2.19 -15.40 8.44
CA ASN A 33 1.34 -16.09 9.39
C ASN A 33 1.32 -15.39 10.76
N ALA A 34 2.48 -14.94 11.24
CA ALA A 34 2.58 -14.18 12.48
C ALA A 34 1.78 -12.87 12.42
N ALA A 35 1.90 -12.12 11.30
CA ALA A 35 1.11 -10.91 11.08
C ALA A 35 -0.40 -11.18 11.18
N ARG A 36 -0.87 -12.29 10.59
CA ARG A 36 -2.28 -12.72 10.68
C ARG A 36 -2.69 -13.09 12.10
N VAL A 37 -1.89 -13.88 12.80
CA VAL A 37 -2.16 -14.31 14.20
C VAL A 37 -2.22 -13.10 15.13
N ARG A 38 -1.30 -12.16 15.00
CA ARG A 38 -1.26 -10.91 15.77
C ARG A 38 -2.49 -10.04 15.50
N ARG A 39 -2.85 -9.86 14.24
CA ARG A 39 -4.06 -9.14 13.83
C ARG A 39 -5.31 -9.78 14.43
N ASP A 40 -5.44 -11.11 14.33
CA ASP A 40 -6.62 -11.82 14.81
C ASP A 40 -6.72 -11.78 16.35
N LEU A 41 -5.59 -11.74 17.07
CA LEU A 41 -5.57 -11.45 18.51
C LEU A 41 -6.14 -10.06 18.79
N VAL A 42 -5.62 -9.01 18.14
CA VAL A 42 -6.07 -7.63 18.35
C VAL A 42 -7.56 -7.49 18.04
N LYS A 43 -8.05 -8.09 16.96
CA LYS A 43 -9.48 -8.14 16.62
C LYS A 43 -10.32 -8.84 17.70
N THR A 44 -9.83 -9.96 18.22
CA THR A 44 -10.54 -10.71 19.28
C THR A 44 -10.69 -9.88 20.54
N LEU A 45 -9.67 -9.12 20.89
CA LEU A 45 -9.70 -8.22 22.04
C LEU A 45 -10.62 -7.02 21.79
N ALA A 46 -10.50 -6.39 20.63
CA ALA A 46 -11.36 -5.27 20.24
C ALA A 46 -12.85 -5.66 20.15
N MET A 47 -13.15 -6.91 19.78
CA MET A 47 -14.53 -7.42 19.75
C MET A 47 -15.17 -7.52 21.13
N LYS A 48 -14.38 -7.64 22.21
CA LYS A 48 -14.88 -7.65 23.60
C LYS A 48 -15.19 -6.24 24.12
N PHE A 49 -14.70 -5.21 23.43
CA PHE A 49 -14.94 -3.83 23.87
C PHE A 49 -16.44 -3.46 23.75
N ARG A 50 -16.93 -2.69 24.71
CA ARG A 50 -18.34 -2.32 24.79
C ARG A 50 -18.85 -1.66 23.51
N GLY A 51 -19.95 -2.14 22.99
CA GLY A 51 -20.60 -1.59 21.80
C GLY A 51 -19.90 -1.88 20.49
N THR A 52 -18.88 -2.75 20.46
CA THR A 52 -18.32 -3.25 19.20
C THR A 52 -19.29 -4.19 18.52
N ALA A 53 -19.73 -3.83 17.33
CA ALA A 53 -20.70 -4.61 16.55
C ALA A 53 -20.01 -5.70 15.71
N ARG A 54 -18.84 -5.40 15.16
CA ARG A 54 -18.05 -6.31 14.32
C ARG A 54 -16.61 -5.87 14.20
N CYS A 55 -15.73 -6.78 13.74
CA CYS A 55 -14.38 -6.46 13.31
C CYS A 55 -14.17 -6.90 11.86
N PHE A 56 -13.23 -6.27 11.16
CA PHE A 56 -12.90 -6.57 9.78
C PHE A 56 -11.38 -6.61 9.55
N ASN A 57 -10.96 -7.27 8.47
CA ASN A 57 -9.59 -7.24 7.99
C ASN A 57 -9.46 -6.17 6.90
N SER A 58 -8.31 -5.53 6.82
CA SER A 58 -7.99 -4.52 5.83
C SER A 58 -6.52 -4.59 5.44
N GLY A 59 -6.10 -3.71 4.55
CA GLY A 59 -4.72 -3.52 4.16
C GLY A 59 -4.10 -4.64 3.33
N SER A 60 -2.79 -4.55 3.15
CA SER A 60 -2.04 -5.36 2.19
C SER A 60 -2.10 -6.87 2.47
N VAL A 61 -2.10 -7.27 3.76
CA VAL A 61 -2.22 -8.68 4.16
C VAL A 61 -3.61 -9.25 3.82
N ALA A 62 -4.67 -8.45 4.00
CA ALA A 62 -6.03 -8.86 3.65
C ALA A 62 -6.25 -8.95 2.13
N HIS A 63 -5.63 -8.05 1.37
CA HIS A 63 -5.74 -7.96 -0.09
C HIS A 63 -4.80 -8.93 -0.83
N ALA A 64 -3.94 -9.67 -0.11
CA ALA A 64 -2.86 -10.50 -0.67
C ALA A 64 -1.85 -9.70 -1.51
N THR A 65 -1.66 -8.41 -1.18
CA THR A 65 -0.75 -7.48 -1.85
C THR A 65 0.44 -7.05 -0.98
N ALA A 66 0.65 -7.72 0.16
CA ALA A 66 1.81 -7.50 1.00
C ALA A 66 3.11 -7.92 0.30
N ASN A 67 4.15 -7.12 0.48
CA ASN A 67 5.51 -7.40 0.05
C ASN A 67 6.41 -7.68 1.26
N ASN A 68 7.55 -8.30 1.02
CA ASN A 68 8.63 -8.42 1.98
C ASN A 68 9.40 -7.07 2.06
N PRO A 69 9.72 -6.54 3.28
CA PRO A 69 9.28 -7.04 4.58
C PRO A 69 7.80 -6.79 4.85
N VAL A 70 7.17 -7.67 5.65
CA VAL A 70 5.80 -7.47 6.14
C VAL A 70 5.84 -6.52 7.34
N SER A 71 5.53 -5.25 7.11
CA SER A 71 5.60 -4.20 8.14
C SER A 71 4.44 -4.25 9.13
N ASP A 72 3.24 -4.55 8.62
CA ASP A 72 1.99 -4.42 9.36
C ASP A 72 0.89 -5.35 8.86
N ALA A 73 -0.13 -5.54 9.69
CA ALA A 73 -1.41 -6.11 9.32
C ALA A 73 -2.54 -5.21 9.82
N ASP A 74 -3.39 -4.77 8.92
CA ASP A 74 -4.47 -3.84 9.24
C ASP A 74 -5.76 -4.55 9.59
N CYS A 75 -6.51 -3.98 10.53
CA CYS A 75 -7.86 -4.39 10.87
C CYS A 75 -8.69 -3.22 11.39
N GLY A 76 -9.97 -3.46 11.59
CA GLY A 76 -10.84 -2.47 12.21
C GLY A 76 -11.82 -3.10 13.18
N ALA A 77 -12.23 -2.30 14.17
CA ALA A 77 -13.34 -2.56 15.07
C ALA A 77 -14.42 -1.51 14.83
N VAL A 78 -15.64 -1.95 14.55
CA VAL A 78 -16.77 -1.08 14.27
C VAL A 78 -17.65 -0.96 15.51
N LEU A 79 -17.70 0.25 16.07
CA LEU A 79 -18.57 0.60 17.17
C LEU A 79 -19.99 0.91 16.66
N ASP A 80 -20.99 0.41 17.35
CA ASP A 80 -22.40 0.72 17.05
C ASP A 80 -22.77 2.08 17.64
N ARG A 81 -23.12 3.04 16.82
CA ARG A 81 -23.56 4.38 17.23
C ARG A 81 -24.77 4.36 18.18
N ARG A 82 -25.57 3.28 18.19
CA ARG A 82 -26.71 3.13 19.13
C ARG A 82 -26.24 2.91 20.56
N HIS A 83 -25.06 2.33 20.75
CA HIS A 83 -24.38 2.20 22.06
C HIS A 83 -23.53 3.43 22.39
N HIS A 84 -23.10 4.19 21.36
CA HIS A 84 -22.24 5.35 21.48
C HIS A 84 -22.92 6.59 20.85
N GLY A 85 -24.11 6.91 21.34
CA GLY A 85 -24.94 7.99 20.80
C GLY A 85 -24.37 9.41 21.01
N ASP A 86 -23.34 9.55 21.80
CA ASP A 86 -22.58 10.78 22.04
C ASP A 86 -21.46 11.00 21.00
N LEU A 87 -21.02 9.95 20.29
CA LEU A 87 -19.92 10.01 19.33
C LEU A 87 -20.37 10.43 17.93
N GLY A 88 -19.46 11.12 17.25
CA GLY A 88 -19.51 11.37 15.82
C GLY A 88 -20.56 12.36 15.36
N PRO A 89 -20.57 12.69 14.05
CA PRO A 89 -21.48 13.65 13.45
C PRO A 89 -22.96 13.26 13.52
N ASP A 90 -23.23 11.93 13.59
CA ASP A 90 -24.60 11.39 13.68
C ASP A 90 -25.12 11.31 15.12
N GLY A 91 -24.29 11.63 16.11
CA GLY A 91 -24.60 11.65 17.54
C GLY A 91 -24.53 13.06 18.14
N ALA A 92 -24.10 13.18 19.40
CA ALA A 92 -23.89 14.47 20.05
C ALA A 92 -22.60 15.20 19.63
N GLY A 93 -21.85 14.65 18.68
CA GLY A 93 -20.69 15.31 18.07
C GLY A 93 -19.36 15.11 18.80
N LEU A 94 -19.26 14.24 19.81
CA LEU A 94 -18.01 14.00 20.48
C LEU A 94 -16.97 13.36 19.54
N GLY A 95 -15.72 13.81 19.69
CA GLY A 95 -14.57 13.33 18.90
C GLY A 95 -14.10 11.93 19.29
N PRO A 96 -13.19 11.33 18.49
CA PRO A 96 -12.76 9.93 18.67
C PRO A 96 -11.73 9.70 19.77
N VAL A 97 -11.00 10.73 20.24
CA VAL A 97 -9.81 10.54 21.09
C VAL A 97 -10.14 9.79 22.38
N ALA A 98 -11.22 10.16 23.07
CA ALA A 98 -11.57 9.54 24.34
C ALA A 98 -11.88 8.04 24.19
N ILE A 99 -12.76 7.67 23.25
CA ILE A 99 -13.15 6.28 23.05
C ILE A 99 -12.03 5.41 22.50
N VAL A 100 -11.13 5.98 21.69
CA VAL A 100 -9.93 5.27 21.20
C VAL A 100 -8.97 5.00 22.36
N ASN A 101 -8.76 5.95 23.27
CA ASN A 101 -7.94 5.76 24.46
C ASN A 101 -8.53 4.71 25.40
N GLU A 102 -9.85 4.72 25.61
CA GLU A 102 -10.52 3.66 26.40
C GLU A 102 -10.30 2.26 25.77
N LEU A 103 -10.34 2.14 24.45
CA LEU A 103 -10.04 0.87 23.80
C LEU A 103 -8.56 0.48 23.95
N VAL A 104 -7.63 1.44 23.85
CA VAL A 104 -6.19 1.20 24.14
C VAL A 104 -6.01 0.66 25.56
N GLU A 105 -6.63 1.31 26.57
CA GLU A 105 -6.57 0.86 27.97
C GLU A 105 -7.16 -0.55 28.14
N ALA A 106 -8.26 -0.86 27.44
CA ALA A 106 -8.92 -2.15 27.54
C ALA A 106 -8.10 -3.31 26.94
N ILE A 107 -7.41 -3.10 25.80
CA ILE A 107 -6.69 -4.18 25.10
C ILE A 107 -5.24 -4.35 25.57
N THR A 108 -4.61 -3.30 26.09
CA THR A 108 -3.19 -3.30 26.46
C THR A 108 -2.80 -4.38 27.47
N PRO A 109 -3.54 -4.61 28.58
CA PRO A 109 -3.18 -5.66 29.55
C PRO A 109 -3.17 -7.07 28.92
N GLU A 110 -4.17 -7.38 28.10
CA GLU A 110 -4.31 -8.67 27.43
C GLU A 110 -3.21 -8.90 26.38
N ILE A 111 -2.84 -7.85 25.65
CA ILE A 111 -1.72 -7.90 24.69
C ILE A 111 -0.41 -8.15 25.45
N LYS A 112 -0.13 -7.38 26.51
CA LYS A 112 1.10 -7.52 27.32
C LYS A 112 1.19 -8.84 28.08
N ALA A 113 0.06 -9.42 28.44
CA ALA A 113 0.05 -10.76 29.07
C ALA A 113 0.59 -11.84 28.11
N LYS A 114 0.37 -11.69 26.81
CA LYS A 114 0.86 -12.63 25.79
C LYS A 114 2.19 -12.18 25.16
N TYR A 115 2.41 -10.89 25.05
CA TYR A 115 3.60 -10.26 24.46
C TYR A 115 4.14 -9.19 25.43
N PRO A 116 4.99 -9.58 26.40
CA PRO A 116 5.42 -8.67 27.47
C PRO A 116 6.13 -7.40 26.99
N ASN A 117 6.82 -7.48 25.84
CA ASN A 117 7.54 -6.37 25.23
C ASN A 117 6.66 -5.49 24.33
N ALA A 118 5.36 -5.81 24.20
CA ALA A 118 4.48 -5.07 23.31
C ALA A 118 4.26 -3.63 23.76
N THR A 119 4.15 -2.74 22.79
CA THR A 119 3.69 -1.36 22.99
C THR A 119 2.38 -1.13 22.25
N VAL A 120 1.46 -0.43 22.90
CA VAL A 120 0.18 -0.02 22.30
C VAL A 120 0.10 1.49 22.34
N THR A 121 0.08 2.11 21.18
CA THR A 121 0.07 3.57 21.03
C THR A 121 -0.98 3.97 20.00
N THR A 122 -1.17 5.25 19.78
CA THR A 122 -2.05 5.76 18.75
C THR A 122 -1.24 6.42 17.62
N THR A 123 -1.75 6.31 16.40
CA THR A 123 -1.31 7.07 15.23
C THR A 123 -2.39 8.07 14.86
N LYS A 124 -2.22 8.79 13.78
CA LYS A 124 -3.25 9.72 13.28
C LYS A 124 -4.63 9.07 13.07
N ARG A 125 -4.68 7.78 12.71
CA ARG A 125 -5.89 7.09 12.27
C ARG A 125 -6.20 5.79 13.00
N ALA A 126 -5.24 5.22 13.72
CA ALA A 126 -5.33 3.87 14.25
C ALA A 126 -4.68 3.73 15.62
N ILE A 127 -5.03 2.68 16.31
CA ILE A 127 -4.24 2.13 17.43
C ILE A 127 -3.14 1.26 16.81
N LEU A 128 -1.89 1.56 17.13
CA LEU A 128 -0.72 0.80 16.70
C LEU A 128 -0.29 -0.15 17.80
N VAL A 129 -0.23 -1.42 17.49
CA VAL A 129 0.33 -2.47 18.35
C VAL A 129 1.65 -2.96 17.74
N GLN A 130 2.76 -2.70 18.43
CA GLN A 130 4.07 -3.28 18.13
C GLN A 130 4.34 -4.38 19.15
N PHE A 131 4.80 -5.55 18.70
CA PHE A 131 4.85 -6.73 19.57
C PHE A 131 6.18 -6.92 20.29
N GLY A 132 7.29 -6.40 19.74
CA GLY A 132 8.62 -6.53 20.32
C GLY A 132 9.14 -7.97 20.33
N GLU A 133 8.66 -8.81 19.42
CA GLU A 133 9.03 -10.22 19.26
C GLU A 133 9.25 -10.53 17.76
N PRO A 134 10.43 -10.23 17.23
CA PRO A 134 10.75 -10.48 15.81
C PRO A 134 10.67 -11.96 15.43
N ILE A 135 10.27 -12.22 14.20
CA ILE A 135 10.27 -13.53 13.54
C ILE A 135 11.03 -13.34 12.24
N ASP A 136 12.09 -14.11 12.04
CA ASP A 136 12.98 -13.99 10.88
C ASP A 136 13.42 -12.53 10.62
N ASP A 137 13.81 -11.84 11.70
CA ASP A 137 14.24 -10.42 11.73
C ASP A 137 13.14 -9.39 11.41
N GLU A 138 11.89 -9.81 11.22
CA GLU A 138 10.74 -8.95 11.01
C GLU A 138 9.80 -8.96 12.23
N ASP A 139 9.26 -7.79 12.59
CA ASP A 139 8.29 -7.64 13.69
C ASP A 139 7.00 -6.96 13.20
N PRO A 140 6.13 -7.69 12.47
CA PRO A 140 4.90 -7.10 11.94
C PRO A 140 4.04 -6.49 13.05
N SER A 141 3.72 -5.22 12.92
CA SER A 141 2.79 -4.51 13.79
C SER A 141 1.34 -4.77 13.39
N VAL A 142 0.39 -4.30 14.21
CA VAL A 142 -1.03 -4.27 13.84
C VAL A 142 -1.55 -2.84 13.96
N ASP A 143 -2.17 -2.36 12.90
CA ASP A 143 -2.92 -1.12 12.90
C ASP A 143 -4.42 -1.43 13.03
N LEU A 144 -5.03 -1.00 14.15
CA LEU A 144 -6.44 -1.18 14.44
C LEU A 144 -7.19 0.15 14.26
N ILE A 145 -8.01 0.25 13.23
CA ILE A 145 -8.90 1.39 13.00
C ILE A 145 -10.16 1.23 13.85
N VAL A 146 -10.54 2.28 14.57
CA VAL A 146 -11.81 2.34 15.29
C VAL A 146 -12.85 3.01 14.40
N GLY A 147 -13.75 2.24 13.82
CA GLY A 147 -14.87 2.77 13.03
C GLY A 147 -16.10 2.97 13.88
N LEU A 148 -16.90 3.99 13.54
CA LEU A 148 -18.24 4.18 14.09
C LEU A 148 -19.27 4.05 12.97
N THR A 149 -20.35 3.29 13.18
CA THR A 149 -21.42 3.14 12.17
C THR A 149 -22.04 4.48 11.82
N ARG A 150 -22.36 4.68 10.54
CA ARG A 150 -23.08 5.87 10.06
C ARG A 150 -24.59 5.64 10.11
N LYS A 151 -25.36 6.74 10.05
CA LYS A 151 -26.82 6.70 10.09
C LYS A 151 -27.43 6.33 8.75
N GLU A 152 -26.83 6.78 7.66
CA GLU A 152 -27.46 6.81 6.34
C GLU A 152 -26.99 5.69 5.40
N ASP A 153 -25.83 5.08 5.68
CA ASP A 153 -25.21 4.07 4.82
C ASP A 153 -24.38 3.06 5.62
N ASP A 154 -23.74 2.12 4.93
CA ASP A 154 -22.85 1.09 5.51
C ASP A 154 -21.39 1.52 5.61
N ALA A 155 -21.07 2.75 5.21
CA ALA A 155 -19.76 3.35 5.44
C ALA A 155 -19.54 3.66 6.92
N LEU A 156 -18.34 4.12 7.26
CA LEU A 156 -17.94 4.38 8.63
C LEU A 156 -17.48 5.83 8.81
N TRP A 157 -17.63 6.31 10.03
CA TRP A 157 -16.82 7.40 10.54
C TRP A 157 -15.54 6.80 11.11
N ILE A 158 -14.37 7.23 10.63
CA ILE A 158 -13.05 6.81 11.14
C ILE A 158 -12.34 7.97 11.84
N PRO A 159 -11.44 7.70 12.81
CA PRO A 159 -10.83 8.75 13.60
C PRO A 159 -9.79 9.55 12.81
N HIS A 160 -9.72 10.83 13.11
CA HIS A 160 -8.56 11.68 12.91
C HIS A 160 -8.13 12.19 14.30
N LEU A 161 -7.21 11.49 14.93
CA LEU A 161 -6.91 11.70 16.35
C LEU A 161 -6.26 13.05 16.61
N ASP A 162 -5.32 13.51 15.76
CA ASP A 162 -4.68 14.82 15.93
C ASP A 162 -5.70 15.98 15.91
N ALA A 163 -6.74 15.86 15.12
CA ALA A 163 -7.77 16.88 15.00
C ALA A 163 -9.03 16.57 15.86
N ASN A 164 -9.01 15.48 16.61
CA ASN A 164 -10.14 14.97 17.40
C ASN A 164 -11.49 15.03 16.66
N ARG A 165 -11.50 14.57 15.41
CA ARG A 165 -12.70 14.55 14.58
C ARG A 165 -12.88 13.20 13.89
N TRP A 166 -14.08 12.96 13.39
CA TRP A 166 -14.41 11.82 12.57
C TRP A 166 -14.41 12.21 11.09
N ASP A 167 -13.78 11.39 10.26
CA ASP A 167 -13.79 11.54 8.82
C ASP A 167 -14.54 10.35 8.17
N PRO A 168 -15.28 10.56 7.06
CA PRO A 168 -15.98 9.47 6.40
C PRO A 168 -15.01 8.56 5.65
N SER A 169 -15.22 7.23 5.72
CA SER A 169 -14.45 6.23 4.97
C SER A 169 -15.20 4.92 4.84
N HIS A 170 -14.75 4.03 3.95
CA HIS A 170 -15.36 2.71 3.82
C HIS A 170 -14.32 1.60 3.61
N PRO A 171 -13.46 1.31 4.61
CA PRO A 171 -12.36 0.36 4.47
C PRO A 171 -12.83 -1.08 4.16
N GLU A 172 -14.01 -1.48 4.63
CA GLU A 172 -14.59 -2.78 4.29
C GLU A 172 -14.90 -2.88 2.78
N LYS A 173 -15.43 -1.81 2.18
CA LYS A 173 -15.69 -1.75 0.73
C LYS A 173 -14.39 -1.70 -0.08
N HIS A 174 -13.37 -0.99 0.39
CA HIS A 174 -12.04 -1.02 -0.24
C HIS A 174 -11.49 -2.45 -0.31
N THR A 175 -11.59 -3.21 0.78
CA THR A 175 -11.21 -4.62 0.82
C THR A 175 -12.07 -5.47 -0.12
N ALA A 176 -13.39 -5.28 -0.11
CA ALA A 176 -14.31 -6.01 -0.98
C ALA A 176 -14.03 -5.78 -2.46
N LEU A 177 -13.75 -4.54 -2.89
CA LEU A 177 -13.42 -4.20 -4.28
C LEU A 177 -12.18 -4.95 -4.79
N LEU A 178 -11.20 -5.22 -3.93
CA LEU A 178 -9.98 -5.96 -4.30
C LEU A 178 -10.13 -7.48 -4.18
N THR A 179 -11.08 -7.97 -3.39
CA THR A 179 -11.17 -9.39 -3.02
C THR A 179 -12.42 -10.11 -3.53
N ALA A 180 -13.47 -9.39 -3.97
CA ALA A 180 -14.72 -9.98 -4.43
C ALA A 180 -14.72 -10.43 -5.90
N ASP A 181 -13.75 -10.00 -6.70
CA ASP A 181 -13.62 -10.40 -8.11
C ASP A 181 -13.41 -11.93 -8.28
N PRO A 182 -13.67 -12.48 -9.47
CA PRO A 182 -13.31 -13.86 -9.79
C PRO A 182 -11.86 -14.17 -9.44
N ALA A 183 -11.60 -15.38 -8.95
CA ALA A 183 -10.31 -15.77 -8.39
C ALA A 183 -9.12 -15.50 -9.33
N ASN A 184 -9.29 -15.73 -10.64
CA ASN A 184 -8.26 -15.49 -11.65
C ASN A 184 -7.89 -13.99 -11.74
N LEU A 185 -8.87 -13.08 -11.77
CA LEU A 185 -8.64 -11.64 -11.82
C LEU A 185 -8.03 -11.13 -10.50
N ARG A 186 -8.55 -11.58 -9.37
CA ARG A 186 -8.04 -11.23 -8.04
C ARG A 186 -6.56 -11.63 -7.88
N VAL A 187 -6.21 -12.88 -8.22
CA VAL A 187 -4.82 -13.35 -8.13
C VAL A 187 -3.91 -12.61 -9.11
N HIS A 188 -4.36 -12.38 -10.33
CA HIS A 188 -3.62 -11.63 -11.32
C HIS A 188 -3.37 -10.19 -10.86
N ARG A 189 -4.42 -9.48 -10.45
CA ARG A 189 -4.32 -8.10 -9.93
C ARG A 189 -3.39 -8.01 -8.72
N ALA A 190 -3.48 -8.95 -7.78
CA ALA A 190 -2.60 -8.97 -6.61
C ALA A 190 -1.12 -9.11 -6.99
N ARG A 191 -0.78 -9.96 -7.98
CA ARG A 191 0.59 -10.10 -8.49
C ARG A 191 1.11 -8.80 -9.11
N VAL A 192 0.31 -8.15 -9.94
CA VAL A 192 0.64 -6.86 -10.57
C VAL A 192 0.79 -5.77 -9.52
N LEU A 193 -0.14 -5.69 -8.55
CA LEU A 193 -0.10 -4.73 -7.46
C LEU A 193 1.15 -4.85 -6.60
N ARG A 194 1.60 -6.06 -6.28
CA ARG A 194 2.82 -6.27 -5.52
C ARG A 194 4.04 -5.71 -6.25
N LEU A 195 4.16 -5.96 -7.55
CA LEU A 195 5.22 -5.40 -8.39
C LEU A 195 5.11 -3.87 -8.49
N ALA A 196 3.91 -3.33 -8.72
CA ALA A 196 3.70 -1.89 -8.83
C ALA A 196 4.01 -1.16 -7.51
N LYS A 197 3.59 -1.72 -6.37
CA LYS A 197 3.92 -1.18 -5.05
C LYS A 197 5.44 -1.21 -4.80
N ALA A 198 6.14 -2.28 -5.17
CA ALA A 198 7.59 -2.35 -5.05
C ALA A 198 8.27 -1.24 -5.87
N ALA A 199 7.85 -1.02 -7.12
CA ALA A 199 8.39 0.06 -7.96
C ALA A 199 8.20 1.44 -7.30
N VAL A 200 6.99 1.74 -6.82
CA VAL A 200 6.68 3.02 -6.16
C VAL A 200 7.43 3.17 -4.83
N CYS A 201 7.56 2.10 -4.04
CA CYS A 201 8.26 2.15 -2.74
C CYS A 201 9.79 2.23 -2.89
N ASN A 202 10.36 1.81 -4.04
CA ASN A 202 11.80 1.93 -4.29
C ASN A 202 12.29 3.38 -4.39
N ASP A 203 11.39 4.33 -4.59
CA ASP A 203 11.71 5.75 -4.61
C ASP A 203 12.00 6.33 -3.20
N GLY A 204 11.78 5.55 -2.13
CA GLY A 204 12.03 5.99 -0.75
C GLY A 204 11.27 7.27 -0.41
N ASP A 205 11.98 8.30 0.04
CA ASP A 205 11.39 9.60 0.39
C ASP A 205 10.92 10.42 -0.83
N GLU A 206 11.34 10.07 -2.05
CA GLU A 206 10.89 10.68 -3.31
C GLU A 206 9.63 10.00 -3.88
N ARG A 207 9.02 9.11 -3.10
CA ARG A 207 7.81 8.38 -3.49
C ARG A 207 6.68 9.32 -3.90
N VAL A 208 6.16 9.11 -5.11
CA VAL A 208 5.16 10.00 -5.72
C VAL A 208 3.71 9.69 -5.34
N MET A 209 3.45 8.54 -4.70
CA MET A 209 2.12 8.16 -4.22
C MET A 209 2.20 7.11 -3.11
N CYS A 210 1.11 6.97 -2.34
CA CYS A 210 1.01 5.93 -1.33
C CYS A 210 0.54 4.58 -1.95
N PRO A 211 0.77 3.44 -1.26
CA PRO A 211 0.32 2.13 -1.73
C PRO A 211 -1.19 2.03 -1.97
N PHE A 212 -2.01 2.72 -1.18
CA PHE A 212 -3.46 2.76 -1.37
C PHE A 212 -3.85 3.44 -2.69
N ASN A 213 -3.12 4.48 -3.11
CA ASN A 213 -3.32 5.12 -4.41
C ASN A 213 -3.05 4.15 -5.57
N VAL A 214 -1.99 3.33 -5.46
CA VAL A 214 -1.68 2.28 -6.45
C VAL A 214 -2.82 1.24 -6.52
N GLU A 215 -3.39 0.84 -5.37
CA GLU A 215 -4.54 -0.09 -5.34
C GLU A 215 -5.79 0.51 -6.00
N ALA A 216 -6.09 1.78 -5.72
CA ALA A 216 -7.22 2.48 -6.33
C ALA A 216 -7.09 2.58 -7.85
N LEU A 217 -5.91 2.95 -8.36
CA LEU A 217 -5.62 3.00 -9.79
C LEU A 217 -5.64 1.62 -10.44
N ALA A 218 -5.25 0.57 -9.72
CA ALA A 218 -5.36 -0.79 -10.25
C ALA A 218 -6.80 -1.27 -10.39
N LEU A 219 -7.72 -0.82 -9.55
CA LEU A 219 -9.15 -1.09 -9.73
C LEU A 219 -9.70 -0.44 -11.00
N GLU A 220 -9.18 0.72 -11.38
CA GLU A 220 -9.57 1.44 -12.60
C GLU A 220 -8.98 0.78 -13.86
N HIS A 221 -7.70 0.39 -13.85
CA HIS A 221 -6.96 0.01 -15.06
C HIS A 221 -6.77 -1.51 -15.24
N LEU A 222 -6.89 -2.31 -14.19
CA LEU A 222 -6.73 -3.78 -14.24
C LEU A 222 -8.07 -4.50 -14.13
N VAL A 223 -8.96 -4.27 -15.06
CA VAL A 223 -10.32 -4.84 -15.09
C VAL A 223 -10.41 -6.21 -15.75
N THR A 224 -9.35 -6.66 -16.42
CA THR A 224 -9.28 -7.97 -17.09
C THR A 224 -7.94 -8.65 -16.82
N VAL A 225 -7.94 -9.99 -16.88
CA VAL A 225 -6.70 -10.77 -16.82
C VAL A 225 -5.99 -10.69 -18.18
N ARG A 226 -4.70 -10.40 -18.16
CA ARG A 226 -3.81 -10.46 -19.32
C ARG A 226 -2.91 -11.69 -19.23
N SER A 227 -2.35 -12.09 -20.36
CA SER A 227 -1.46 -13.24 -20.44
C SER A 227 -0.11 -13.00 -19.75
N ALA A 228 0.37 -11.74 -19.76
CA ALA A 228 1.66 -11.33 -19.26
C ALA A 228 1.55 -10.30 -18.13
N LEU A 229 2.39 -10.43 -17.09
CA LEU A 229 2.48 -9.45 -15.98
C LEU A 229 3.05 -8.11 -16.50
N ALA A 230 4.03 -8.17 -17.40
CA ALA A 230 4.63 -6.98 -18.01
C ALA A 230 3.59 -6.14 -18.76
N GLU A 231 2.69 -6.77 -19.53
CA GLU A 231 1.59 -6.07 -20.19
C GLU A 231 0.68 -5.37 -19.19
N SER A 232 0.33 -6.05 -18.10
CA SER A 232 -0.54 -5.50 -17.06
C SER A 232 0.13 -4.35 -16.30
N LEU A 233 1.42 -4.44 -16.03
CA LEU A 233 2.19 -3.35 -15.39
C LEU A 233 2.26 -2.12 -16.31
N GLU A 234 2.49 -2.32 -17.60
CA GLU A 234 2.49 -1.22 -18.57
C GLU A 234 1.14 -0.52 -18.62
N ILE A 235 0.04 -1.30 -18.71
CA ILE A 235 -1.33 -0.77 -18.69
C ILE A 235 -1.58 0.01 -17.40
N LEU A 236 -1.20 -0.53 -16.25
CA LEU A 236 -1.38 0.12 -14.95
C LEU A 236 -0.61 1.44 -14.88
N PHE A 237 0.68 1.43 -15.19
CA PHE A 237 1.50 2.63 -15.06
C PHE A 237 1.15 3.71 -16.08
N ALA A 238 0.87 3.32 -17.34
CA ALA A 238 0.45 4.27 -18.37
C ALA A 238 -0.92 4.88 -18.06
N GLY A 239 -1.89 4.04 -17.68
CA GLY A 239 -3.22 4.47 -17.26
C GLY A 239 -3.17 5.37 -16.03
N ALA A 240 -2.44 4.97 -14.99
CA ALA A 240 -2.25 5.76 -13.79
C ALA A 240 -1.58 7.12 -14.07
N ALA A 241 -0.58 7.17 -14.98
CA ALA A 241 0.05 8.43 -15.39
C ALA A 241 -0.96 9.38 -16.04
N ALA A 242 -1.84 8.87 -16.90
CA ALA A 242 -2.88 9.64 -17.55
C ALA A 242 -3.93 10.13 -16.53
N SER A 243 -4.46 9.23 -15.67
CA SER A 243 -5.49 9.57 -14.68
C SER A 243 -4.97 10.64 -13.69
N ILE A 244 -3.77 10.48 -13.14
CA ILE A 244 -3.17 11.43 -12.19
C ILE A 244 -2.92 12.80 -12.83
N LYS A 245 -2.57 12.84 -14.10
CA LYS A 245 -2.40 14.11 -14.83
C LYS A 245 -3.69 14.92 -14.85
N GLU A 246 -4.81 14.27 -15.05
CA GLU A 246 -6.13 14.91 -15.15
C GLU A 246 -6.70 15.28 -13.77
N ALA A 247 -6.63 14.37 -12.78
CA ALA A 247 -7.20 14.59 -11.45
C ALA A 247 -6.46 13.79 -10.37
N LEU A 248 -6.70 14.09 -9.09
CA LEU A 248 -6.34 13.20 -7.99
C LEU A 248 -7.19 11.93 -8.08
N THR A 249 -6.62 10.79 -7.70
CA THR A 249 -7.31 9.51 -7.68
C THR A 249 -8.55 9.59 -6.79
N PRO A 250 -9.75 9.32 -7.31
CA PRO A 250 -10.96 9.28 -6.47
C PRO A 250 -10.88 8.14 -5.45
N ASP A 251 -11.57 8.31 -4.33
CA ASP A 251 -11.82 7.19 -3.41
C ASP A 251 -12.64 6.11 -4.11
N PRO A 252 -12.13 4.87 -4.27
CA PRO A 252 -12.86 3.83 -4.97
C PRO A 252 -14.16 3.41 -4.29
N ALA A 253 -14.32 3.68 -2.99
CA ALA A 253 -15.59 3.49 -2.29
C ALA A 253 -16.59 4.63 -2.51
N GLY A 254 -16.13 5.81 -2.98
CA GLY A 254 -16.97 6.97 -3.24
C GLY A 254 -17.43 7.73 -1.99
N VAL A 255 -16.76 7.53 -0.86
CA VAL A 255 -17.15 8.08 0.46
C VAL A 255 -16.24 9.20 0.92
N SER A 256 -14.94 9.02 0.72
CA SER A 256 -13.91 9.98 1.15
C SER A 256 -13.59 11.00 0.06
N LYS A 257 -12.82 12.02 0.42
CA LYS A 257 -12.20 12.92 -0.56
C LYS A 257 -11.21 12.15 -1.44
N PRO A 258 -10.85 12.68 -2.63
CA PRO A 258 -9.82 12.08 -3.46
C PRO A 258 -8.51 11.85 -2.68
N ILE A 259 -7.82 10.77 -3.03
CA ILE A 259 -6.57 10.35 -2.38
C ILE A 259 -5.49 11.38 -2.69
N LYS A 260 -4.89 11.94 -1.64
CA LYS A 260 -3.83 12.93 -1.78
C LYS A 260 -2.52 12.28 -2.24
N LEU A 261 -1.72 13.05 -2.93
CA LEU A 261 -0.31 12.75 -3.15
C LEU A 261 0.50 13.14 -1.90
N PRO A 262 1.71 12.60 -1.73
CA PRO A 262 2.63 13.01 -0.66
C PRO A 262 2.87 14.52 -0.68
N GLU A 263 3.21 15.08 0.48
CA GLU A 263 3.48 16.51 0.61
C GLU A 263 4.57 16.95 -0.36
N GLY A 264 4.34 18.06 -1.05
CA GLY A 264 5.27 18.59 -2.06
C GLY A 264 5.22 17.92 -3.44
N VAL A 265 4.51 16.78 -3.58
CA VAL A 265 4.38 16.09 -4.87
C VAL A 265 3.25 16.70 -5.69
N THR A 266 3.56 17.20 -6.89
CA THR A 266 2.56 17.68 -7.85
C THR A 266 2.02 16.52 -8.71
N ARG A 267 0.81 16.67 -9.26
CA ARG A 267 0.23 15.69 -10.20
C ARG A 267 1.13 15.48 -11.43
N ASP A 268 1.75 16.54 -11.93
CA ASP A 268 2.68 16.46 -13.07
C ASP A 268 3.93 15.65 -12.73
N ALA A 269 4.49 15.79 -11.52
CA ALA A 269 5.62 14.99 -11.06
C ALA A 269 5.22 13.51 -10.94
N ALA A 270 4.09 13.22 -10.32
CA ALA A 270 3.58 11.86 -10.18
C ALA A 270 3.28 11.22 -11.55
N SER A 271 2.61 11.95 -12.45
CA SER A 271 2.33 11.50 -13.82
C SER A 271 3.62 11.19 -14.59
N ARG A 272 4.62 12.08 -14.58
CA ARG A 272 5.91 11.80 -15.23
C ARG A 272 6.63 10.59 -14.66
N ARG A 273 6.59 10.39 -13.33
CA ARG A 273 7.22 9.23 -12.70
C ARG A 273 6.55 7.91 -13.10
N LEU A 274 5.23 7.88 -13.13
CA LEU A 274 4.46 6.72 -13.59
C LEU A 274 4.69 6.44 -15.08
N ALA A 275 4.72 7.49 -15.91
CA ALA A 275 5.04 7.35 -17.33
C ALA A 275 6.46 6.80 -17.54
N PHE A 276 7.43 7.18 -16.71
CA PHE A 276 8.76 6.60 -16.70
C PHE A 276 8.73 5.11 -16.36
N PHE A 277 7.97 4.68 -15.35
CA PHE A 277 7.80 3.26 -15.04
C PHE A 277 7.19 2.49 -16.21
N ALA A 278 6.14 3.04 -16.85
CA ALA A 278 5.55 2.47 -18.05
C ALA A 278 6.58 2.30 -19.17
N ALA A 279 7.37 3.34 -19.47
CA ALA A 279 8.40 3.31 -20.50
C ALA A 279 9.47 2.23 -20.23
N CYS A 280 9.92 2.06 -18.99
CA CYS A 280 10.85 0.99 -18.61
C CYS A 280 10.26 -0.41 -18.87
N VAL A 281 8.98 -0.61 -18.55
CA VAL A 281 8.28 -1.88 -18.82
C VAL A 281 8.10 -2.11 -20.33
N THR A 282 7.73 -1.08 -21.10
CA THR A 282 7.63 -1.14 -22.58
C THR A 282 8.99 -1.50 -23.19
N GLU A 283 10.08 -0.86 -22.75
CA GLU A 283 11.44 -1.17 -23.19
C GLU A 283 11.81 -2.64 -22.90
N ALA A 284 11.48 -3.14 -21.70
CA ALA A 284 11.73 -4.52 -21.32
C ALA A 284 10.92 -5.52 -22.18
N ARG A 285 9.68 -5.20 -22.51
CA ARG A 285 8.83 -6.04 -23.38
C ARG A 285 9.30 -6.09 -24.82
N ALA A 286 9.94 -5.03 -25.30
CA ALA A 286 10.52 -4.95 -26.63
C ALA A 286 11.93 -5.53 -26.71
N ALA A 287 12.54 -5.94 -25.59
CA ALA A 287 13.92 -6.41 -25.54
C ALA A 287 14.11 -7.73 -26.29
N SER A 288 15.14 -7.81 -27.12
CA SER A 288 15.50 -9.03 -27.86
C SER A 288 16.34 -10.02 -27.03
N THR A 289 16.82 -9.59 -25.87
CA THR A 289 17.59 -10.45 -24.95
C THR A 289 17.13 -10.23 -23.50
N ARG A 290 17.37 -11.26 -22.65
CA ARG A 290 17.13 -11.13 -21.20
C ARG A 290 18.00 -10.03 -20.58
N ALA A 291 19.22 -9.81 -21.11
CA ALA A 291 20.13 -8.77 -20.62
C ALA A 291 19.55 -7.37 -20.85
N ASP A 292 18.96 -7.12 -22.00
CA ASP A 292 18.31 -5.85 -22.33
C ASP A 292 17.03 -5.65 -21.50
N ALA A 293 16.20 -6.68 -21.32
CA ALA A 293 15.03 -6.65 -20.43
C ALA A 293 15.43 -6.34 -18.97
N LEU A 294 16.53 -6.97 -18.50
CA LEU A 294 17.08 -6.69 -17.17
C LEU A 294 17.58 -5.24 -17.06
N ALA A 295 18.28 -4.73 -18.07
CA ALA A 295 18.77 -3.35 -18.10
C ALA A 295 17.62 -2.32 -18.05
N ALA A 296 16.49 -2.61 -18.69
CA ALA A 296 15.30 -1.77 -18.61
C ALA A 296 14.64 -1.81 -17.21
N LEU A 297 14.43 -3.02 -16.67
CA LEU A 297 13.70 -3.20 -15.39
C LEU A 297 14.55 -2.86 -14.16
N VAL A 298 15.88 -2.91 -14.24
CA VAL A 298 16.73 -2.48 -13.13
C VAL A 298 16.57 -0.99 -12.80
N LYS A 299 16.13 -0.17 -13.74
CA LYS A 299 15.81 1.25 -13.54
C LYS A 299 14.72 1.46 -12.48
N ILE A 300 13.85 0.47 -12.27
CA ILE A 300 12.72 0.52 -11.32
C ILE A 300 12.81 -0.53 -10.22
N TYR A 301 13.51 -1.67 -10.43
CA TYR A 301 13.58 -2.79 -9.50
C TYR A 301 15.02 -3.11 -9.03
N ALA A 302 15.95 -2.17 -9.09
CA ALA A 302 17.33 -2.41 -8.67
C ALA A 302 17.48 -3.06 -7.27
N PRO A 303 16.69 -2.68 -6.22
CA PRO A 303 16.80 -3.31 -4.91
C PRO A 303 16.42 -4.80 -4.91
N GLN A 304 15.50 -5.21 -5.78
CA GLN A 304 14.92 -6.56 -5.84
C GLN A 304 15.68 -7.52 -6.77
N LEU A 305 16.61 -7.02 -7.57
CA LEU A 305 17.34 -7.82 -8.57
C LEU A 305 18.73 -8.18 -8.05
N PRO A 306 18.92 -9.40 -7.50
CA PRO A 306 20.19 -9.82 -6.87
C PRO A 306 21.36 -9.92 -7.84
N SER A 307 21.08 -10.15 -9.11
CA SER A 307 22.08 -10.27 -10.19
C SER A 307 22.81 -8.96 -10.53
N VAL A 308 22.33 -7.82 -9.99
CA VAL A 308 22.98 -6.52 -10.24
C VAL A 308 23.97 -6.22 -9.11
N PRO A 309 25.28 -6.05 -9.39
CA PRO A 309 26.27 -5.70 -8.38
C PRO A 309 25.87 -4.44 -7.59
N ARG A 310 26.07 -4.44 -6.26
CA ARG A 310 25.68 -3.30 -5.39
C ARG A 310 26.20 -1.95 -5.89
N GLY A 311 27.43 -1.91 -6.45
CA GLY A 311 28.01 -0.69 -7.03
C GLY A 311 27.30 -0.19 -8.31
N ALA A 312 26.73 -1.11 -9.11
CA ALA A 312 25.93 -0.73 -10.28
C ALA A 312 24.54 -0.22 -9.87
N LYS A 313 23.93 -0.79 -8.82
CA LYS A 313 22.66 -0.32 -8.25
C LYS A 313 22.75 1.14 -7.80
N SER A 314 23.83 1.53 -7.10
CA SER A 314 24.08 2.91 -6.69
C SER A 314 24.29 3.83 -7.89
N LYS A 315 25.10 3.42 -8.87
CA LYS A 315 25.35 4.23 -10.08
C LYS A 315 24.07 4.47 -10.89
N ILE A 316 23.23 3.45 -11.05
CA ILE A 316 21.97 3.56 -11.79
C ILE A 316 21.00 4.50 -11.05
N ALA A 317 20.89 4.36 -9.73
CA ALA A 317 20.07 5.27 -8.91
C ALA A 317 20.58 6.72 -9.00
N ASP A 318 21.90 6.92 -8.94
CA ASP A 318 22.52 8.26 -9.05
C ASP A 318 22.41 8.85 -10.47
N GLU A 319 22.41 8.02 -11.50
CA GLU A 319 22.24 8.46 -12.89
C GLU A 319 20.79 8.84 -13.19
N LEU A 320 19.84 8.09 -12.64
CA LEU A 320 18.42 8.44 -12.68
C LEU A 320 18.16 9.79 -11.97
N ARG A 321 18.71 9.98 -10.77
CA ARG A 321 18.62 11.24 -10.02
C ARG A 321 19.26 12.41 -10.76
N ARG A 322 20.35 12.18 -11.50
CA ARG A 322 21.01 13.24 -12.33
C ARG A 322 20.19 13.61 -13.55
N ASN A 323 19.61 12.65 -14.23
CA ASN A 323 18.77 12.90 -15.41
C ASN A 323 17.48 13.62 -15.05
N GLU A 324 16.89 13.34 -13.89
CA GLU A 324 15.73 14.07 -13.36
C GLU A 324 16.10 15.51 -12.96
N ARG A 325 17.28 15.74 -12.39
CA ARG A 325 17.76 17.10 -12.04
C ARG A 325 18.14 17.92 -13.26
N GLY A 326 18.59 17.29 -14.35
CA GLY A 326 18.84 17.98 -15.63
C GLY A 326 17.58 18.51 -16.30
N ALA A 327 16.40 17.95 -15.98
CA ALA A 327 15.10 18.43 -16.44
C ALA A 327 14.43 19.43 -15.46
N ALA A 328 14.98 19.61 -14.27
CA ALA A 328 14.44 20.45 -13.20
C ALA A 328 15.45 21.49 -12.67
N THR A 329 16.15 22.17 -13.58
CA THR A 329 16.86 23.42 -13.19
C THR A 329 15.87 24.55 -13.14
N ILE A 330 15.17 24.70 -12.01
CA ILE A 330 14.76 25.95 -11.33
C ILE A 330 14.17 25.52 -9.97
N GLY A 331 14.86 25.87 -8.87
CA GLY A 331 14.32 25.84 -7.51
C GLY A 331 15.10 24.97 -6.51
N ALA A 332 16.16 25.54 -5.91
CA ALA A 332 16.89 24.97 -4.79
C ALA A 332 16.06 25.05 -3.49
N PHE A 333 16.16 24.01 -2.63
CA PHE A 333 16.46 24.18 -1.20
C PHE A 333 16.77 22.80 -0.57
N GLY A 334 17.82 22.75 0.24
CA GLY A 334 18.34 21.55 0.88
C GLY A 334 17.56 21.20 2.16
N GLY A 335 17.60 19.90 2.51
CA GLY A 335 17.07 19.36 3.76
C GLY A 335 17.72 18.02 4.09
N ALA A 336 18.03 17.82 5.38
CA ALA A 336 18.85 16.81 5.99
C ALA A 336 18.31 15.38 5.86
N ALA A 337 19.22 14.40 5.89
CA ALA A 337 18.95 12.97 5.89
C ALA A 337 18.03 12.55 7.05
N ALA A 338 16.88 11.94 6.73
CA ALA A 338 15.98 11.32 7.67
C ALA A 338 16.04 9.80 7.54
N THR A 339 16.05 9.12 8.68
CA THR A 339 16.02 7.68 8.84
C THR A 339 14.73 7.08 8.26
N LEU A 340 14.85 6.08 7.40
CA LEU A 340 13.75 5.34 6.79
C LEU A 340 12.80 4.79 7.87
N LYS A 341 11.58 5.28 7.91
CA LYS A 341 10.48 4.65 8.65
C LYS A 341 9.72 3.71 7.72
N PRO A 342 9.34 2.50 8.19
CA PRO A 342 8.55 1.58 7.37
C PRO A 342 7.21 2.20 6.97
N THR A 343 6.81 1.99 5.73
CA THR A 343 5.58 2.53 5.14
C THR A 343 4.39 1.73 5.66
N ARG A 344 3.53 2.35 6.45
CA ARG A 344 2.27 1.76 6.91
C ARG A 344 1.21 1.86 5.82
N SER A 345 0.43 0.78 5.63
CA SER A 345 -0.57 0.72 4.55
C SER A 345 -1.84 1.53 4.83
N PHE A 346 -2.05 2.03 6.04
CA PHE A 346 -3.18 2.87 6.36
C PHE A 346 -2.77 4.25 6.89
N GLY A 347 -2.95 5.25 6.06
CA GLY A 347 -3.41 6.56 6.48
C GLY A 347 -2.49 7.46 7.28
N SER A 348 -1.17 7.40 7.16
CA SER A 348 -0.35 8.53 7.60
C SER A 348 -0.47 9.77 6.69
N ASP A 349 -0.96 9.57 5.44
CA ASP A 349 -0.95 10.60 4.41
C ASP A 349 -2.33 10.91 3.79
N ILE A 350 -3.46 10.46 4.39
CA ILE A 350 -4.82 10.83 3.93
C ILE A 350 -5.41 11.94 4.80
#